data_5551afa6d84d2d0690eb2ebf29ea44e4
#
_entry.id   5551afa6d84d2d0690eb2ebf29ea44e4
#
_cell.length_a   1.000
_cell.length_b   1.000
_cell.length_c   1.000
_cell.angle_alpha   90.00
_cell.angle_beta   90.00
_cell.angle_gamma   90.00
#
_symmetry.space_group_name_H-M   'P 1'
#
loop_
_entity.id
_entity.type
_entity.pdbx_description
1 polymer ?
#
loop_
_entity_poly.entity_id
_entity_poly.type
_entity_poly.pdbx_seq_one_letter_code
_entity_poly.pdbx_strand_id
1 'polypeptide(L)'
;MDSRPAPPKPPATPQPDTHDAAPPAPPAPYADGRLHARPDLLRQIAHQRQPALDCGTHQLSFADGRKAVLHVPPHLDSGAGALGKRLHLLLLLHGAAGQHGGGDHIALAHAMRHGALLLMPEALSSSWDLLRGGFGPDLAFLDRALLWVMQRYDVDEHAMAIAGFSDGASYALSVGLMNGTLFSDILAFSPGFMAPLRREGQPRVFVAHGKDDPVLSVRRGHDIAQQLARQGYAVRYEEFDGAHIVAPPVARAALQRLAG
;
A
#
# COMPACT_ATOMS: atom_id res chain seq x y z
N MET A 1 -75.69 41.25 -6.64
CA MET A 1 -74.47 40.59 -7.27
C MET A 1 -73.34 41.61 -7.11
N ASP A 2 -72.54 41.45 -6.11
CA ASP A 2 -71.47 42.38 -5.70
C ASP A 2 -70.16 41.80 -6.16
N SER A 3 -69.60 42.31 -7.25
CA SER A 3 -68.35 41.83 -7.89
C SER A 3 -67.24 42.74 -7.40
N ARG A 4 -66.56 42.31 -6.32
CA ARG A 4 -65.31 42.97 -5.89
C ARG A 4 -64.14 42.38 -6.70
N PRO A 5 -63.22 43.18 -7.22
CA PRO A 5 -62.04 42.70 -7.87
C PRO A 5 -61.04 42.14 -6.84
N ALA A 6 -60.35 41.06 -7.23
CA ALA A 6 -59.32 40.41 -6.43
C ALA A 6 -58.10 41.36 -6.20
N PRO A 7 -57.45 41.25 -5.03
CA PRO A 7 -56.26 42.07 -4.72
C PRO A 7 -55.07 41.72 -5.62
N PRO A 8 -54.17 42.67 -5.94
CA PRO A 8 -53.00 42.45 -6.77
C PRO A 8 -51.98 41.52 -6.07
N LYS A 9 -51.38 40.68 -6.87
CA LYS A 9 -50.33 39.71 -6.45
C LYS A 9 -49.09 40.48 -5.97
N PRO A 10 -48.48 40.10 -4.83
CA PRO A 10 -47.28 40.76 -4.36
C PRO A 10 -46.12 40.58 -5.34
N PRO A 11 -45.16 41.53 -5.38
CA PRO A 11 -43.99 41.42 -6.26
C PRO A 11 -43.13 40.24 -5.85
N ALA A 12 -42.60 39.53 -6.87
CA ALA A 12 -41.67 38.43 -6.65
C ALA A 12 -40.39 38.93 -5.96
N THR A 13 -40.04 38.28 -4.86
CA THR A 13 -38.74 38.48 -4.18
C THR A 13 -37.61 38.10 -5.12
N PRO A 14 -36.55 38.93 -5.29
CA PRO A 14 -35.39 38.53 -6.08
C PRO A 14 -34.74 37.30 -5.46
N GLN A 15 -34.56 36.24 -6.23
CA GLN A 15 -33.72 35.12 -5.83
C GLN A 15 -32.25 35.61 -5.78
N PRO A 16 -31.46 35.25 -4.75
CA PRO A 16 -30.04 35.59 -4.75
C PRO A 16 -29.34 34.85 -5.88
N ASP A 17 -28.55 35.58 -6.67
CA ASP A 17 -27.71 35.07 -7.72
C ASP A 17 -26.73 34.03 -7.13
N THR A 18 -26.89 32.77 -7.52
CA THR A 18 -26.04 31.64 -7.10
C THR A 18 -24.76 31.55 -7.93
N HIS A 19 -24.08 32.64 -8.18
CA HIS A 19 -22.84 32.67 -9.01
C HIS A 19 -21.55 32.96 -8.26
N ASP A 20 -21.52 32.72 -6.94
CA ASP A 20 -20.25 32.86 -6.17
C ASP A 20 -19.96 31.60 -5.34
N ALA A 21 -20.03 30.42 -5.97
CA ALA A 21 -19.42 29.23 -5.39
C ALA A 21 -17.89 29.39 -5.53
N ALA A 22 -17.18 29.55 -4.41
CA ALA A 22 -15.73 29.52 -4.39
C ALA A 22 -15.24 28.28 -5.15
N PRO A 23 -14.16 28.38 -5.95
CA PRO A 23 -13.62 27.24 -6.65
C PRO A 23 -13.36 26.10 -5.68
N PRO A 24 -13.62 24.83 -6.07
CA PRO A 24 -13.38 23.69 -5.19
C PRO A 24 -11.93 23.72 -4.72
N ALA A 25 -11.72 23.51 -3.43
CA ALA A 25 -10.37 23.42 -2.87
C ALA A 25 -9.56 22.39 -3.66
N PRO A 26 -8.25 22.64 -3.92
CA PRO A 26 -7.41 21.67 -4.60
C PRO A 26 -7.45 20.34 -3.86
N PRO A 27 -7.48 19.19 -4.57
CA PRO A 27 -7.53 17.89 -3.92
C PRO A 27 -6.35 17.75 -2.96
N ALA A 28 -6.60 17.13 -1.81
CA ALA A 28 -5.55 16.87 -0.83
C ALA A 28 -4.41 16.07 -1.49
N PRO A 29 -3.15 16.34 -1.15
CA PRO A 29 -2.03 15.56 -1.64
C PRO A 29 -2.27 14.07 -1.42
N TYR A 30 -1.99 13.23 -2.43
CA TYR A 30 -2.22 11.79 -2.43
C TYR A 30 -3.69 11.33 -2.49
N ALA A 31 -4.67 12.22 -2.60
CA ALA A 31 -6.09 11.84 -2.73
C ALA A 31 -6.38 11.01 -3.99
N ASP A 32 -5.52 11.06 -4.99
CA ASP A 32 -5.58 10.23 -6.21
C ASP A 32 -4.97 8.83 -6.05
N GLY A 33 -4.40 8.51 -4.89
CA GLY A 33 -3.78 7.22 -4.58
C GLY A 33 -2.40 7.00 -5.18
N ARG A 34 -1.75 8.04 -5.75
CA ARG A 34 -0.46 7.91 -6.43
C ARG A 34 0.71 8.09 -5.47
N LEU A 35 1.67 7.15 -5.53
CA LEU A 35 3.01 7.28 -4.96
C LEU A 35 3.93 7.97 -5.97
N HIS A 36 4.84 8.82 -5.49
CA HIS A 36 5.78 9.58 -6.32
C HIS A 36 7.22 9.06 -6.22
N ALA A 37 7.54 8.32 -5.16
CA ALA A 37 8.85 7.68 -5.02
C ALA A 37 9.06 6.68 -6.16
N ARG A 38 10.18 6.83 -6.91
CA ARG A 38 10.55 5.98 -8.04
C ARG A 38 12.06 5.75 -8.03
N PRO A 39 12.54 4.49 -8.13
CA PRO A 39 13.97 4.19 -8.13
C PRO A 39 14.73 4.82 -9.30
N ASP A 40 14.13 4.85 -10.49
CA ASP A 40 14.71 5.43 -11.71
C ASP A 40 14.96 6.93 -11.59
N LEU A 41 14.03 7.68 -10.99
CA LEU A 41 14.19 9.11 -10.75
C LEU A 41 15.37 9.39 -9.78
N LEU A 42 15.51 8.55 -8.76
CA LEU A 42 16.57 8.72 -7.76
C LEU A 42 17.94 8.31 -8.28
N ARG A 43 18.02 7.41 -9.26
CA ARG A 43 19.28 7.10 -9.93
C ARG A 43 19.85 8.29 -10.70
N GLN A 44 19.01 9.17 -11.22
CA GLN A 44 19.46 10.39 -11.89
C GLN A 44 20.19 11.35 -10.95
N ILE A 45 19.93 11.25 -9.64
CA ILE A 45 20.57 12.03 -8.59
C ILE A 45 21.44 11.16 -7.67
N ALA A 46 22.02 10.09 -8.21
CA ALA A 46 22.80 9.12 -7.43
C ALA A 46 23.98 9.73 -6.66
N HIS A 47 24.54 10.86 -7.14
CA HIS A 47 25.58 11.63 -6.45
C HIS A 47 25.11 12.30 -5.15
N GLN A 48 23.79 12.32 -4.89
CA GLN A 48 23.17 12.85 -3.66
C GLN A 48 22.71 11.73 -2.70
N ARG A 49 23.20 10.50 -2.91
CA ARG A 49 22.82 9.39 -2.02
C ARG A 49 23.21 9.68 -0.59
N GLN A 50 22.27 9.41 0.29
CA GLN A 50 22.46 9.47 1.74
C GLN A 50 23.23 8.23 2.22
N PRO A 51 23.95 8.29 3.35
CA PRO A 51 24.59 7.13 3.93
C PRO A 51 23.60 5.98 4.18
N ALA A 52 23.97 4.77 3.77
CA ALA A 52 23.24 3.56 4.10
C ALA A 52 23.39 3.25 5.60
N LEU A 53 22.43 2.53 6.16
CA LEU A 53 22.56 1.94 7.49
C LEU A 53 23.29 0.60 7.38
N ASP A 54 23.91 0.18 8.48
CA ASP A 54 24.52 -1.14 8.60
C ASP A 54 23.47 -2.26 8.48
N CYS A 55 23.91 -3.49 8.26
CA CYS A 55 22.99 -4.61 8.26
C CYS A 55 22.32 -4.78 9.64
N GLY A 56 21.05 -5.20 9.64
CA GLY A 56 20.27 -5.36 10.86
C GLY A 56 18.88 -4.74 10.81
N THR A 57 18.25 -4.65 11.97
CA THR A 57 16.91 -4.08 12.12
C THR A 57 16.99 -2.69 12.74
N HIS A 58 16.42 -1.71 12.06
CA HIS A 58 16.47 -0.30 12.42
C HIS A 58 15.06 0.25 12.66
N GLN A 59 14.87 0.95 13.78
CA GLN A 59 13.70 1.75 14.05
C GLN A 59 13.89 3.12 13.39
N LEU A 60 13.05 3.44 12.41
CA LEU A 60 13.05 4.74 11.74
C LEU A 60 12.03 5.66 12.39
N SER A 61 12.45 6.88 12.71
CA SER A 61 11.55 7.93 13.20
C SER A 61 11.63 9.13 12.25
N PHE A 62 10.47 9.58 11.77
CA PHE A 62 10.34 10.70 10.85
C PHE A 62 9.97 11.98 11.61
N ALA A 63 10.25 13.14 11.00
CA ALA A 63 10.06 14.45 11.63
C ALA A 63 8.63 14.73 12.13
N ASP A 64 7.63 14.09 11.51
CA ASP A 64 6.22 14.18 11.91
C ASP A 64 5.80 13.16 12.98
N GLY A 65 6.77 12.48 13.60
CA GLY A 65 6.55 11.45 14.63
C GLY A 65 6.14 10.08 14.08
N ARG A 66 5.99 9.90 12.76
CA ARG A 66 5.70 8.61 12.14
C ARG A 66 6.90 7.67 12.26
N LYS A 67 6.60 6.38 12.30
CA LYS A 67 7.60 5.33 12.51
C LYS A 67 7.52 4.25 11.45
N ALA A 68 8.68 3.64 11.19
CA ALA A 68 8.79 2.43 10.39
C ALA A 68 9.92 1.55 10.92
N VAL A 69 9.88 0.27 10.65
CA VAL A 69 11.01 -0.64 10.84
C VAL A 69 11.62 -0.92 9.47
N LEU A 70 12.94 -0.77 9.37
CA LEU A 70 13.69 -1.19 8.18
C LEU A 70 14.62 -2.33 8.58
N HIS A 71 14.52 -3.42 7.85
CA HIS A 71 15.52 -4.49 7.93
C HIS A 71 16.45 -4.45 6.73
N VAL A 72 17.76 -4.34 7.00
CA VAL A 72 18.84 -4.32 6.02
C VAL A 72 19.51 -5.69 6.02
N PRO A 73 19.57 -6.41 4.87
CA PRO A 73 20.09 -7.75 4.81
C PRO A 73 21.61 -7.80 5.00
N PRO A 74 22.18 -8.91 5.57
CA PRO A 74 23.59 -8.99 5.97
C PRO A 74 24.59 -8.99 4.79
N HIS A 75 24.15 -9.21 3.57
CA HIS A 75 25.04 -9.30 2.42
C HIS A 75 25.52 -7.95 1.86
N LEU A 76 25.09 -6.84 2.45
CA LEU A 76 25.54 -5.50 2.04
C LEU A 76 26.90 -5.10 2.64
N ASP A 77 27.33 -5.76 3.71
CA ASP A 77 28.60 -5.43 4.39
C ASP A 77 29.86 -5.95 3.68
N SER A 78 29.74 -6.89 2.77
CA SER A 78 30.85 -7.40 2.02
C SER A 78 31.16 -6.51 0.83
N GLY A 79 31.99 -5.49 1.00
CA GLY A 79 32.35 -4.42 0.07
C GLY A 79 32.62 -4.78 -1.40
N ALA A 80 32.66 -6.06 -1.76
CA ALA A 80 32.74 -6.57 -3.13
C ALA A 80 31.35 -6.86 -3.76
N GLY A 81 30.27 -6.92 -2.98
CA GLY A 81 28.91 -7.24 -3.47
C GLY A 81 28.00 -6.03 -3.66
N ALA A 82 28.38 -4.87 -3.12
CA ALA A 82 27.55 -3.67 -3.13
C ALA A 82 27.65 -2.84 -4.43
N LEU A 83 28.69 -3.02 -5.20
CA LEU A 83 28.88 -2.29 -6.45
C LEU A 83 28.17 -3.02 -7.61
N GLY A 84 26.91 -2.63 -7.86
CA GLY A 84 26.18 -3.00 -9.07
C GLY A 84 25.01 -3.97 -8.92
N LYS A 85 24.77 -4.54 -7.72
CA LYS A 85 23.57 -5.37 -7.50
C LYS A 85 22.44 -4.50 -6.91
N ARG A 86 21.35 -4.37 -7.65
CA ARG A 86 20.13 -3.74 -7.16
C ARG A 86 19.45 -4.64 -6.14
N LEU A 87 18.83 -4.02 -5.15
CA LEU A 87 18.18 -4.71 -4.03
C LEU A 87 16.68 -4.85 -4.26
N HIS A 88 16.15 -6.01 -3.96
CA HIS A 88 14.71 -6.19 -3.85
C HIS A 88 14.18 -5.42 -2.63
N LEU A 89 12.96 -4.89 -2.72
CA LEU A 89 12.28 -4.22 -1.62
C LEU A 89 10.90 -4.83 -1.38
N LEU A 90 10.69 -5.29 -0.16
CA LEU A 90 9.38 -5.73 0.33
C LEU A 90 8.82 -4.68 1.29
N LEU A 91 7.70 -4.06 0.92
CA LEU A 91 6.91 -3.18 1.78
C LEU A 91 5.81 -4.02 2.44
N LEU A 92 5.85 -4.17 3.77
CA LEU A 92 4.89 -4.99 4.52
C LEU A 92 4.00 -4.13 5.41
N LEU A 93 2.68 -4.21 5.19
CA LEU A 93 1.67 -3.43 5.88
C LEU A 93 0.95 -4.27 6.94
N HIS A 94 0.90 -3.78 8.18
CA HIS A 94 0.24 -4.44 9.29
C HIS A 94 -1.29 -4.40 9.17
N GLY A 95 -1.98 -5.33 9.84
CA GLY A 95 -3.42 -5.31 10.05
C GLY A 95 -3.85 -4.31 11.13
N ALA A 96 -5.10 -4.37 11.54
CA ALA A 96 -5.62 -3.52 12.61
C ALA A 96 -4.75 -3.64 13.89
N ALA A 97 -4.59 -2.52 14.60
CA ALA A 97 -3.82 -2.42 15.85
C ALA A 97 -2.36 -2.92 15.74
N GLY A 98 -1.73 -2.78 14.56
CA GLY A 98 -0.34 -3.16 14.37
C GLY A 98 -0.09 -4.66 14.18
N GLN A 99 -1.13 -5.47 14.00
CA GLN A 99 -0.99 -6.93 13.89
C GLN A 99 -0.51 -7.35 12.51
N HIS A 100 0.48 -8.24 12.43
CA HIS A 100 0.99 -8.83 11.20
C HIS A 100 0.53 -10.27 10.96
N GLY A 101 -0.31 -10.81 11.85
CA GLY A 101 -0.80 -12.20 11.76
C GLY A 101 0.31 -13.26 11.76
N GLY A 102 1.49 -12.92 12.28
CA GLY A 102 2.70 -13.77 12.23
C GLY A 102 3.47 -13.68 10.93
N GLY A 103 3.05 -12.83 9.97
CA GLY A 103 3.69 -12.69 8.66
C GLY A 103 5.02 -11.93 8.70
N ASP A 104 5.24 -11.07 9.70
CA ASP A 104 6.46 -10.28 9.89
C ASP A 104 7.72 -11.15 10.06
N HIS A 105 7.67 -12.17 10.91
CA HIS A 105 8.80 -13.08 11.11
C HIS A 105 9.13 -13.87 9.83
N ILE A 106 8.11 -14.25 9.05
CA ILE A 106 8.30 -14.98 7.79
C ILE A 106 8.89 -14.06 6.73
N ALA A 107 8.39 -12.84 6.63
CA ALA A 107 8.89 -11.81 5.72
C ALA A 107 10.35 -11.45 6.05
N LEU A 108 10.67 -11.30 7.34
CA LEU A 108 12.04 -11.05 7.83
C LEU A 108 12.98 -12.19 7.44
N ALA A 109 12.58 -13.44 7.71
CA ALA A 109 13.40 -14.61 7.36
C ALA A 109 13.62 -14.73 5.84
N HIS A 110 12.64 -14.36 5.02
CA HIS A 110 12.78 -14.30 3.57
C HIS A 110 13.73 -13.18 3.14
N ALA A 111 13.55 -11.97 3.66
CA ALA A 111 14.38 -10.82 3.34
C ALA A 111 15.87 -11.09 3.66
N MET A 112 16.15 -11.66 4.84
CA MET A 112 17.49 -12.06 5.23
C MET A 112 18.11 -13.09 4.28
N ARG A 113 17.33 -14.10 3.90
CA ARG A 113 17.82 -15.20 3.03
C ARG A 113 18.12 -14.75 1.61
N HIS A 114 17.29 -13.87 1.06
CA HIS A 114 17.32 -13.46 -0.35
C HIS A 114 18.00 -12.09 -0.56
N GLY A 115 18.51 -11.47 0.49
CA GLY A 115 19.18 -10.18 0.40
C GLY A 115 18.24 -9.03 0.03
N ALA A 116 16.99 -9.09 0.49
CA ALA A 116 16.00 -8.04 0.24
C ALA A 116 15.90 -7.07 1.41
N LEU A 117 15.61 -5.81 1.11
CA LEU A 117 15.18 -4.82 2.10
C LEU A 117 13.73 -5.14 2.52
N LEU A 118 13.45 -5.09 3.83
CA LEU A 118 12.09 -5.19 4.35
C LEU A 118 11.72 -3.90 5.08
N LEU A 119 10.72 -3.19 4.56
CA LEU A 119 10.22 -1.95 5.13
C LEU A 119 8.82 -2.19 5.72
N MET A 120 8.65 -1.90 7.00
CA MET A 120 7.38 -2.07 7.74
C MET A 120 6.98 -0.74 8.37
N PRO A 121 6.21 0.10 7.67
CA PRO A 121 5.70 1.35 8.20
C PRO A 121 4.51 1.13 9.15
N GLU A 122 4.36 2.03 10.13
CA GLU A 122 3.20 2.06 11.02
C GLU A 122 2.12 3.01 10.47
N ALA A 123 0.86 2.58 10.49
CA ALA A 123 -0.28 3.44 10.18
C ALA A 123 -0.37 4.59 11.20
N LEU A 124 -0.96 5.71 10.80
CA LEU A 124 -1.17 6.87 11.69
C LEU A 124 -2.08 6.55 12.88
N SER A 125 -2.93 5.54 12.72
CA SER A 125 -3.93 5.15 13.71
C SER A 125 -3.94 3.63 13.87
N SER A 126 -4.98 3.09 14.47
CA SER A 126 -5.15 1.64 14.60
C SER A 126 -5.29 0.90 13.27
N SER A 127 -5.56 1.61 12.16
CA SER A 127 -5.62 1.09 10.80
C SER A 127 -5.32 2.19 9.78
N TRP A 128 -5.23 1.80 8.50
CA TRP A 128 -4.88 2.66 7.36
C TRP A 128 -6.00 3.63 6.99
N ASP A 129 -5.65 4.79 6.45
CA ASP A 129 -6.55 5.91 6.18
C ASP A 129 -7.70 5.59 5.20
N LEU A 130 -7.52 4.65 4.29
CA LEU A 130 -8.56 4.20 3.36
C LEU A 130 -9.86 3.76 4.09
N LEU A 131 -9.72 3.13 5.27
CA LEU A 131 -10.85 2.73 6.12
C LEU A 131 -11.55 3.92 6.79
N ARG A 132 -10.94 5.11 6.72
CA ARG A 132 -11.42 6.33 7.38
C ARG A 132 -11.86 7.43 6.42
N GLY A 133 -12.00 7.10 5.14
CA GLY A 133 -12.57 8.03 4.16
C GLY A 133 -11.69 8.35 2.96
N GLY A 134 -10.60 7.64 2.73
CA GLY A 134 -9.81 7.77 1.51
C GLY A 134 -8.31 7.86 1.75
N PHE A 135 -7.55 7.98 0.67
CA PHE A 135 -6.10 8.08 0.72
C PHE A 135 -5.65 9.48 1.16
N GLY A 136 -4.61 9.55 1.99
CA GLY A 136 -4.08 10.81 2.50
C GLY A 136 -2.81 10.63 3.33
N PRO A 137 -2.87 10.82 4.68
CA PRO A 137 -1.67 10.86 5.52
C PRO A 137 -0.84 9.57 5.52
N ASP A 138 -1.49 8.38 5.44
CA ASP A 138 -0.77 7.12 5.41
C ASP A 138 -0.08 6.93 4.07
N LEU A 139 -0.76 7.21 2.96
CA LEU A 139 -0.15 7.11 1.64
C LEU A 139 1.03 8.09 1.49
N ALA A 140 0.90 9.32 1.98
CA ALA A 140 1.98 10.31 2.03
C ALA A 140 3.17 9.79 2.85
N PHE A 141 2.91 9.08 3.93
CA PHE A 141 3.96 8.48 4.73
C PHE A 141 4.63 7.31 4.02
N LEU A 142 3.88 6.42 3.37
CA LEU A 142 4.47 5.35 2.55
C LEU A 142 5.41 5.91 1.49
N ASP A 143 5.00 6.99 0.81
CA ASP A 143 5.81 7.64 -0.21
C ASP A 143 7.14 8.18 0.34
N ARG A 144 7.09 8.88 1.48
CA ARG A 144 8.30 9.35 2.17
C ARG A 144 9.20 8.23 2.66
N ALA A 145 8.62 7.17 3.22
CA ALA A 145 9.38 6.03 3.72
C ALA A 145 10.09 5.28 2.57
N LEU A 146 9.40 5.10 1.44
CA LEU A 146 9.98 4.54 0.22
C LEU A 146 11.10 5.44 -0.32
N LEU A 147 10.85 6.74 -0.42
CA LEU A 147 11.85 7.72 -0.86
C LEU A 147 13.08 7.69 0.05
N TRP A 148 12.90 7.62 1.36
CA TRP A 148 13.99 7.54 2.35
C TRP A 148 14.87 6.31 2.12
N VAL A 149 14.27 5.14 1.84
CA VAL A 149 14.99 3.90 1.50
C VAL A 149 15.73 4.04 0.18
N MET A 150 15.06 4.51 -0.86
CA MET A 150 15.64 4.62 -2.21
C MET A 150 16.75 5.67 -2.31
N GLN A 151 16.79 6.67 -1.41
CA GLN A 151 17.89 7.62 -1.29
C GLN A 151 19.17 6.98 -0.74
N ARG A 152 19.07 5.84 -0.07
CA ARG A 152 20.19 5.15 0.61
C ARG A 152 20.61 3.87 -0.09
N TYR A 153 19.68 3.21 -0.75
CA TYR A 153 19.90 1.90 -1.36
C TYR A 153 19.50 1.90 -2.84
N ASP A 154 20.24 1.14 -3.64
CA ASP A 154 19.91 0.93 -5.05
C ASP A 154 18.83 -0.14 -5.17
N VAL A 155 17.57 0.29 -5.15
CA VAL A 155 16.42 -0.60 -5.25
C VAL A 155 16.17 -0.96 -6.72
N ASP A 156 15.91 -2.23 -6.98
CA ASP A 156 15.52 -2.71 -8.31
C ASP A 156 14.05 -2.34 -8.57
N GLU A 157 13.82 -1.53 -9.60
CA GLU A 157 12.50 -1.11 -10.04
C GLU A 157 11.59 -2.24 -10.50
N HIS A 158 12.19 -3.40 -10.85
CA HIS A 158 11.46 -4.60 -11.28
C HIS A 158 11.24 -5.61 -10.15
N ALA A 159 11.76 -5.33 -8.96
CA ALA A 159 11.72 -6.24 -7.82
C ALA A 159 11.23 -5.56 -6.53
N MET A 160 10.18 -4.76 -6.67
CA MET A 160 9.47 -4.15 -5.54
C MET A 160 8.14 -4.83 -5.32
N ALA A 161 7.90 -5.29 -4.11
CA ALA A 161 6.63 -5.90 -3.71
C ALA A 161 5.96 -5.12 -2.59
N ILE A 162 4.63 -5.09 -2.61
CA ILE A 162 3.80 -4.63 -1.50
C ILE A 162 3.00 -5.80 -0.93
N ALA A 163 3.10 -6.01 0.36
CA ALA A 163 2.42 -7.08 1.08
C ALA A 163 1.61 -6.53 2.25
N GLY A 164 0.62 -7.27 2.70
CA GLY A 164 -0.10 -6.91 3.91
C GLY A 164 -0.99 -8.02 4.45
N PHE A 165 -1.40 -7.84 5.71
CA PHE A 165 -2.32 -8.73 6.40
C PHE A 165 -3.60 -7.97 6.78
N SER A 166 -4.78 -8.61 6.63
CA SER A 166 -6.08 -8.04 7.06
C SER A 166 -6.35 -6.66 6.45
N ASP A 167 -6.46 -5.61 7.26
CA ASP A 167 -6.58 -4.21 6.81
C ASP A 167 -5.40 -3.80 5.94
N GLY A 168 -4.17 -4.20 6.33
CA GLY A 168 -2.96 -3.97 5.54
C GLY A 168 -3.00 -4.69 4.19
N ALA A 169 -3.64 -5.86 4.10
CA ALA A 169 -3.84 -6.55 2.82
C ALA A 169 -4.81 -5.81 1.89
N SER A 170 -5.89 -5.27 2.48
CA SER A 170 -6.87 -4.45 1.75
C SER A 170 -6.23 -3.16 1.24
N TYR A 171 -5.36 -2.55 2.06
CA TYR A 171 -4.61 -1.37 1.69
C TYR A 171 -3.54 -1.67 0.64
N ALA A 172 -2.78 -2.79 0.80
CA ALA A 172 -1.78 -3.24 -0.16
C ALA A 172 -2.37 -3.52 -1.55
N LEU A 173 -3.53 -4.18 -1.61
CA LEU A 173 -4.26 -4.37 -2.87
C LEU A 173 -4.62 -3.03 -3.52
N SER A 174 -5.22 -2.13 -2.74
CA SER A 174 -5.68 -0.85 -3.25
C SER A 174 -4.53 0.02 -3.74
N VAL A 175 -3.48 0.20 -2.94
CA VAL A 175 -2.28 0.97 -3.28
C VAL A 175 -1.48 0.30 -4.40
N GLY A 176 -1.29 -1.02 -4.34
CA GLY A 176 -0.51 -1.77 -5.33
C GLY A 176 -1.14 -1.72 -6.72
N LEU A 177 -2.47 -1.85 -6.82
CA LEU A 177 -3.20 -1.73 -8.09
C LEU A 177 -3.15 -0.32 -8.68
N MET A 178 -3.09 0.72 -7.86
CA MET A 178 -2.93 2.11 -8.32
C MET A 178 -1.48 2.45 -8.70
N ASN A 179 -0.52 1.66 -8.27
CA ASN A 179 0.90 1.87 -8.45
C ASN A 179 1.62 0.63 -9.00
N GLY A 180 0.96 -0.11 -9.90
CA GLY A 180 1.50 -1.35 -10.48
C GLY A 180 2.67 -1.14 -11.46
N THR A 181 3.05 0.10 -11.75
CA THR A 181 4.32 0.44 -12.42
C THR A 181 5.48 0.58 -11.42
N LEU A 182 5.18 0.70 -10.13
CA LEU A 182 6.16 0.71 -9.04
C LEU A 182 6.32 -0.69 -8.42
N PHE A 183 5.21 -1.39 -8.21
CA PHE A 183 5.21 -2.71 -7.59
C PHE A 183 5.04 -3.80 -8.64
N SER A 184 5.99 -4.73 -8.70
CA SER A 184 5.92 -5.93 -9.55
C SER A 184 4.95 -6.97 -8.97
N ASP A 185 4.77 -6.98 -7.65
CA ASP A 185 3.98 -7.96 -6.92
C ASP A 185 3.15 -7.35 -5.81
N ILE A 186 1.95 -7.91 -5.62
CA ILE A 186 1.05 -7.62 -4.50
C ILE A 186 0.76 -8.92 -3.77
N LEU A 187 1.05 -8.99 -2.46
CA LEU A 187 0.80 -10.15 -1.62
C LEU A 187 -0.23 -9.80 -0.54
N ALA A 188 -1.43 -10.33 -0.65
CA ALA A 188 -2.56 -10.02 0.23
C ALA A 188 -2.98 -11.24 1.06
N PHE A 189 -2.80 -11.15 2.38
CA PHE A 189 -3.16 -12.21 3.33
C PHE A 189 -4.43 -11.82 4.09
N SER A 190 -5.49 -12.59 3.94
CA SER A 190 -6.82 -12.37 4.53
C SER A 190 -7.37 -10.95 4.27
N PRO A 191 -7.44 -10.49 3.00
CA PRO A 191 -7.96 -9.17 2.69
C PRO A 191 -9.47 -9.08 2.91
N GLY A 192 -9.95 -7.91 3.38
CA GLY A 192 -11.38 -7.62 3.52
C GLY A 192 -12.02 -7.06 2.26
N PHE A 193 -11.28 -6.26 1.51
CA PHE A 193 -11.75 -5.55 0.31
C PHE A 193 -10.57 -5.05 -0.54
N MET A 194 -10.87 -4.49 -1.69
CA MET A 194 -9.98 -3.62 -2.47
C MET A 194 -10.78 -2.43 -2.98
N ALA A 195 -10.18 -1.24 -2.94
CA ALA A 195 -10.82 0.00 -3.38
C ALA A 195 -9.84 0.92 -4.13
N PRO A 196 -9.23 0.45 -5.24
CA PRO A 196 -8.37 1.30 -6.05
C PRO A 196 -9.20 2.34 -6.80
N LEU A 197 -8.83 3.62 -6.73
CA LEU A 197 -9.47 4.71 -7.48
C LEU A 197 -9.19 4.62 -8.98
N ARG A 198 -8.07 4.00 -9.33
CA ARG A 198 -7.62 3.75 -10.70
C ARG A 198 -6.76 2.48 -10.70
N ARG A 199 -6.37 2.02 -11.88
CA ARG A 199 -5.42 0.90 -12.03
C ARG A 199 -4.30 1.33 -12.96
N GLU A 200 -3.08 0.97 -12.58
CA GLU A 200 -1.87 1.28 -13.35
C GLU A 200 -0.94 0.07 -13.35
N GLY A 201 -0.38 -0.27 -14.50
CA GLY A 201 0.48 -1.45 -14.64
C GLY A 201 -0.25 -2.78 -14.52
N GLN A 202 0.51 -3.87 -14.44
CA GLN A 202 0.02 -5.25 -14.36
C GLN A 202 0.82 -6.04 -13.31
N PRO A 203 0.79 -5.67 -12.02
CA PRO A 203 1.47 -6.42 -10.99
C PRO A 203 0.93 -7.85 -10.89
N ARG A 204 1.79 -8.79 -10.54
CA ARG A 204 1.35 -10.14 -10.18
C ARG A 204 0.67 -10.09 -8.81
N VAL A 205 -0.47 -10.74 -8.65
CA VAL A 205 -1.22 -10.70 -7.40
C VAL A 205 -1.27 -12.09 -6.77
N PHE A 206 -0.95 -12.16 -5.49
CA PHE A 206 -1.16 -13.32 -4.65
C PHE A 206 -2.18 -12.97 -3.58
N VAL A 207 -3.23 -13.78 -3.44
CA VAL A 207 -4.23 -13.63 -2.39
C VAL A 207 -4.33 -14.95 -1.65
N ALA A 208 -4.25 -14.90 -0.32
CA ALA A 208 -4.47 -16.08 0.52
C ALA A 208 -5.48 -15.79 1.62
N HIS A 209 -6.27 -16.80 1.99
CA HIS A 209 -7.30 -16.66 3.03
C HIS A 209 -7.50 -17.97 3.80
N GLY A 210 -7.64 -17.87 5.13
CA GLY A 210 -7.99 -19.01 5.98
C GLY A 210 -9.44 -19.41 5.80
N LYS A 211 -9.71 -20.72 5.65
CA LYS A 211 -11.07 -21.25 5.46
C LYS A 211 -11.96 -21.00 6.68
N ASP A 212 -11.35 -21.07 7.87
CA ASP A 212 -12.03 -20.93 9.16
C ASP A 212 -11.83 -19.52 9.76
N ASP A 213 -11.58 -18.51 8.91
CA ASP A 213 -11.37 -17.13 9.34
C ASP A 213 -12.64 -16.56 10.02
N PRO A 214 -12.62 -16.33 11.35
CA PRO A 214 -13.79 -15.84 12.09
C PRO A 214 -13.99 -14.32 11.99
N VAL A 215 -13.01 -13.59 11.43
CA VAL A 215 -12.99 -12.12 11.34
C VAL A 215 -13.49 -11.68 9.97
N LEU A 216 -12.91 -12.26 8.92
CA LEU A 216 -13.23 -11.94 7.52
C LEU A 216 -13.53 -13.24 6.76
N SER A 217 -14.74 -13.37 6.23
CA SER A 217 -15.11 -14.57 5.46
C SER A 217 -14.13 -14.83 4.32
N VAL A 218 -13.72 -16.08 4.16
CA VAL A 218 -12.88 -16.59 3.06
C VAL A 218 -13.39 -16.19 1.68
N ARG A 219 -14.72 -16.03 1.53
CA ARG A 219 -15.35 -15.56 0.29
C ARG A 219 -14.81 -14.21 -0.17
N ARG A 220 -14.39 -13.32 0.75
CA ARG A 220 -13.83 -12.00 0.39
C ARG A 220 -12.55 -12.15 -0.42
N GLY A 221 -11.62 -12.99 0.02
CA GLY A 221 -10.39 -13.28 -0.72
C GLY A 221 -10.65 -13.92 -2.07
N HIS A 222 -11.57 -14.89 -2.11
CA HIS A 222 -12.00 -15.55 -3.34
C HIS A 222 -12.61 -14.56 -4.36
N ASP A 223 -13.55 -13.71 -3.93
CA ASP A 223 -14.23 -12.77 -4.81
C ASP A 223 -13.25 -11.70 -5.35
N ILE A 224 -12.32 -11.22 -4.51
CA ILE A 224 -11.23 -10.31 -4.92
C ILE A 224 -10.37 -10.98 -6.00
N ALA A 225 -9.91 -12.21 -5.76
CA ALA A 225 -9.06 -12.94 -6.70
C ALA A 225 -9.77 -13.17 -8.04
N GLN A 226 -11.04 -13.59 -8.02
CA GLN A 226 -11.84 -13.75 -9.23
C GLN A 226 -12.04 -12.43 -9.99
N GLN A 227 -12.32 -11.34 -9.26
CA GLN A 227 -12.50 -10.03 -9.87
C GLN A 227 -11.23 -9.58 -10.59
N LEU A 228 -10.06 -9.73 -9.96
CA LEU A 228 -8.77 -9.36 -10.54
C LEU A 228 -8.42 -10.24 -11.75
N ALA A 229 -8.66 -11.55 -11.67
CA ALA A 229 -8.45 -12.46 -12.79
C ALA A 229 -9.33 -12.10 -14.00
N ARG A 230 -10.61 -11.77 -13.78
CA ARG A 230 -11.50 -11.27 -14.86
C ARG A 230 -11.03 -9.94 -15.47
N GLN A 231 -10.25 -9.15 -14.74
CA GLN A 231 -9.64 -7.89 -15.21
C GLN A 231 -8.27 -8.09 -15.87
N GLY A 232 -7.82 -9.34 -16.05
CA GLY A 232 -6.60 -9.67 -16.77
C GLY A 232 -5.33 -9.69 -15.92
N TYR A 233 -5.42 -9.56 -14.59
CA TYR A 233 -4.25 -9.70 -13.71
C TYR A 233 -3.80 -11.15 -13.59
N ALA A 234 -2.49 -11.37 -13.46
CA ALA A 234 -1.90 -12.66 -13.14
C ALA A 234 -2.13 -12.96 -11.64
N VAL A 235 -3.23 -13.63 -11.31
CA VAL A 235 -3.64 -13.90 -9.92
C VAL A 235 -3.34 -15.34 -9.54
N ARG A 236 -2.73 -15.53 -8.35
CA ARG A 236 -2.72 -16.81 -7.65
C ARG A 236 -3.56 -16.65 -6.37
N TYR A 237 -4.57 -17.48 -6.23
CA TYR A 237 -5.40 -17.57 -5.03
C TYR A 237 -5.13 -18.86 -4.27
N GLU A 238 -5.02 -18.79 -2.94
CA GLU A 238 -4.76 -19.95 -2.09
C GLU A 238 -5.60 -19.88 -0.82
N GLU A 239 -6.44 -20.89 -0.62
CA GLU A 239 -7.13 -21.15 0.65
C GLU A 239 -6.31 -22.10 1.49
N PHE A 240 -6.26 -21.88 2.80
CA PHE A 240 -5.58 -22.78 3.72
C PHE A 240 -6.46 -23.12 4.93
N ASP A 241 -6.23 -24.28 5.52
CA ASP A 241 -6.89 -24.69 6.74
C ASP A 241 -6.34 -23.87 7.91
N GLY A 242 -7.14 -22.93 8.42
CA GLY A 242 -6.72 -22.00 9.47
C GLY A 242 -7.63 -20.79 9.60
N ALA A 243 -7.40 -20.06 10.69
CA ALA A 243 -8.14 -18.86 11.09
C ALA A 243 -7.59 -17.58 10.42
N HIS A 244 -7.83 -16.42 11.07
CA HIS A 244 -7.34 -15.09 10.62
C HIS A 244 -5.85 -14.90 10.93
N ILE A 245 -4.99 -15.55 10.15
CA ILE A 245 -3.52 -15.55 10.32
C ILE A 245 -2.81 -15.50 8.97
N VAL A 246 -1.51 -15.30 9.00
CA VAL A 246 -0.61 -15.55 7.87
C VAL A 246 0.03 -16.93 8.05
N ALA A 247 -0.50 -17.95 7.39
CA ALA A 247 0.00 -19.32 7.53
C ALA A 247 1.43 -19.44 6.97
N PRO A 248 2.40 -19.98 7.74
CA PRO A 248 3.79 -20.03 7.33
C PRO A 248 4.08 -20.72 5.98
N PRO A 249 3.45 -21.85 5.62
CA PRO A 249 3.66 -22.44 4.29
C PRO A 249 3.19 -21.54 3.15
N VAL A 250 2.04 -20.90 3.33
CA VAL A 250 1.43 -20.00 2.34
C VAL A 250 2.26 -18.74 2.15
N ALA A 251 2.71 -18.12 3.26
CA ALA A 251 3.58 -16.95 3.20
C ALA A 251 4.91 -17.26 2.49
N ARG A 252 5.52 -18.42 2.78
CA ARG A 252 6.74 -18.85 2.08
C ARG A 252 6.50 -19.04 0.59
N ALA A 253 5.40 -19.66 0.20
CA ALA A 253 5.05 -19.84 -1.22
C ALA A 253 4.82 -18.50 -1.95
N ALA A 254 4.18 -17.54 -1.26
CA ALA A 254 4.00 -16.19 -1.79
C ALA A 254 5.35 -15.47 -2.00
N LEU A 255 6.22 -15.50 -0.99
CA LEU A 255 7.51 -14.81 -0.99
C LEU A 255 8.52 -15.43 -1.95
N GLN A 256 8.51 -16.76 -2.14
CA GLN A 256 9.38 -17.44 -3.12
C GLN A 256 9.19 -16.90 -4.55
N ARG A 257 8.03 -16.35 -4.88
CA ARG A 257 7.77 -15.73 -6.20
C ARG A 257 8.55 -14.44 -6.41
N LEU A 258 9.01 -13.80 -5.33
CA LEU A 258 9.81 -12.57 -5.41
C LEU A 258 11.28 -12.84 -5.72
N ALA A 259 11.73 -14.08 -5.56
CA ALA A 259 13.13 -14.47 -5.72
C ALA A 259 13.47 -14.97 -7.15
N GLY A 260 12.47 -15.03 -8.05
CA GLY A 260 12.59 -15.54 -9.43
C GLY A 260 12.37 -14.39 -10.47
#